data_4c233070bc4587e5cea6cf074f8a57aa
#
_entry.id   4c233070bc4587e5cea6cf074f8a57aa
#
_cell.length_a   1.000
_cell.length_b   1.000
_cell.length_c   1.000
_cell.angle_alpha   90.00
_cell.angle_beta   90.00
_cell.angle_gamma   90.00
#
_symmetry.space_group_name_H-M   'P 1'
#
loop_
_entity.id
_entity.type
_entity.pdbx_description
1 polymer ?
#
loop_
_entity_poly.entity_id
_entity_poly.type
_entity_poly.pdbx_seq_one_letter_code
_entity_poly.pdbx_strand_id
1 'polypeptide(L)'
;MELLVVIVVVAVLAAVTVVAYNGMQQRAQMSKIRSDVALFSKAIQAARVNSGEVATRYVTGSTGTASLCVSLPSDADLSDKVVAANCWTSYTNALNAISTASNINIRNLVDPWGRPYFIDENEKEGVTFCGNGRDVLGAYPLPRTQSSWAQMSGTRIDVPYVTAGC
;
A
#
# COMPACT_ATOMS: atom_id res chain seq x y z
N MET A 1 42.73 -32.85 -12.83
CA MET A 1 42.65 -32.11 -11.56
C MET A 1 42.17 -30.69 -11.76
N GLU A 2 42.55 -29.98 -12.80
CA GLU A 2 42.19 -28.57 -13.09
C GLU A 2 40.68 -28.35 -13.30
N LEU A 3 39.97 -29.28 -13.89
CA LEU A 3 38.52 -29.16 -14.16
C LEU A 3 37.70 -29.17 -12.88
N LEU A 4 38.12 -29.88 -11.82
CA LEU A 4 37.48 -29.95 -10.53
C LEU A 4 37.54 -28.58 -9.80
N VAL A 5 38.67 -27.89 -9.89
CA VAL A 5 38.83 -26.56 -9.25
C VAL A 5 37.92 -25.53 -9.91
N VAL A 6 37.79 -25.56 -11.22
CA VAL A 6 36.93 -24.62 -11.96
C VAL A 6 35.46 -24.78 -11.57
N ILE A 7 34.95 -26.01 -11.50
CA ILE A 7 33.54 -26.23 -11.11
C ILE A 7 33.26 -25.83 -9.68
N VAL A 8 34.20 -26.03 -8.77
CA VAL A 8 34.04 -25.58 -7.35
C VAL A 8 34.01 -24.06 -7.27
N VAL A 9 34.91 -23.37 -7.99
CA VAL A 9 34.91 -21.88 -8.00
C VAL A 9 33.63 -21.34 -8.59
N VAL A 10 33.14 -21.88 -9.70
CA VAL A 10 31.86 -21.48 -10.31
C VAL A 10 30.69 -21.72 -9.35
N ALA A 11 30.65 -22.87 -8.68
CA ALA A 11 29.60 -23.17 -7.70
C ALA A 11 29.57 -22.18 -6.52
N VAL A 12 30.74 -21.81 -6.00
CA VAL A 12 30.84 -20.82 -4.90
C VAL A 12 30.39 -19.43 -5.38
N LEU A 13 30.84 -19.00 -6.56
CA LEU A 13 30.43 -17.71 -7.12
C LEU A 13 28.92 -17.65 -7.38
N ALA A 14 28.35 -18.73 -7.93
CA ALA A 14 26.91 -18.83 -8.14
C ALA A 14 26.12 -18.74 -6.83
N ALA A 15 26.58 -19.44 -5.78
CA ALA A 15 25.93 -19.40 -4.47
C ALA A 15 25.94 -17.99 -3.86
N VAL A 16 27.06 -17.27 -3.92
CA VAL A 16 27.19 -15.91 -3.39
C VAL A 16 26.32 -14.92 -4.19
N THR A 17 26.27 -15.05 -5.52
CA THR A 17 25.46 -14.16 -6.36
C THR A 17 23.96 -14.32 -6.10
N VAL A 18 23.45 -15.53 -5.90
CA VAL A 18 22.03 -15.78 -5.59
C VAL A 18 21.64 -15.14 -4.26
N VAL A 19 22.45 -15.28 -3.21
CA VAL A 19 22.16 -14.66 -1.89
C VAL A 19 22.18 -13.13 -1.97
N ALA A 20 23.17 -12.56 -2.65
CA ALA A 20 23.25 -11.10 -2.83
C ALA A 20 22.08 -10.55 -3.65
N TYR A 21 21.65 -11.27 -4.70
CA TYR A 21 20.53 -10.87 -5.54
C TYR A 21 19.21 -10.82 -4.76
N ASN A 22 18.91 -11.85 -3.98
CA ASN A 22 17.69 -11.90 -3.16
C ASN A 22 17.62 -10.74 -2.17
N GLY A 23 18.73 -10.38 -1.54
CA GLY A 23 18.79 -9.25 -0.62
C GLY A 23 18.55 -7.90 -1.31
N MET A 24 19.09 -7.71 -2.51
CA MET A 24 18.85 -6.49 -3.30
C MET A 24 17.39 -6.39 -3.76
N GLN A 25 16.80 -7.48 -4.21
CA GLN A 25 15.40 -7.51 -4.64
C GLN A 25 14.45 -7.12 -3.51
N GLN A 26 14.62 -7.66 -2.30
CA GLN A 26 13.81 -7.29 -1.14
C GLN A 26 13.94 -5.80 -0.79
N ARG A 27 15.15 -5.26 -0.82
CA ARG A 27 15.39 -3.83 -0.58
C ARG A 27 14.73 -2.96 -1.64
N ALA A 28 14.80 -3.34 -2.91
CA ALA A 28 14.15 -2.63 -4.01
C ALA A 28 12.63 -2.62 -3.87
N GLN A 29 12.02 -3.76 -3.51
CA GLN A 29 10.59 -3.87 -3.26
C GLN A 29 10.14 -2.97 -2.10
N MET A 30 10.86 -2.99 -0.98
CA MET A 30 10.56 -2.13 0.18
C MET A 30 10.75 -0.64 -0.15
N SER A 31 11.77 -0.30 -0.92
CA SER A 31 11.99 1.07 -1.39
C SER A 31 10.84 1.56 -2.27
N LYS A 32 10.39 0.72 -3.22
CA LYS A 32 9.22 1.02 -4.06
C LYS A 32 7.99 1.26 -3.20
N ILE A 33 7.67 0.36 -2.26
CA ILE A 33 6.50 0.51 -1.39
C ILE A 33 6.55 1.83 -0.63
N ARG A 34 7.68 2.15 -0.01
CA ARG A 34 7.82 3.40 0.76
C ARG A 34 7.65 4.64 -0.12
N SER A 35 8.21 4.62 -1.32
CA SER A 35 8.07 5.71 -2.29
C SER A 35 6.61 5.88 -2.73
N ASP A 36 5.94 4.78 -3.06
CA ASP A 36 4.55 4.79 -3.52
C ASP A 36 3.59 5.25 -2.40
N VAL A 37 3.75 4.74 -1.18
CA VAL A 37 2.91 5.14 -0.03
C VAL A 37 3.16 6.61 0.34
N ALA A 38 4.39 7.10 0.22
CA ALA A 38 4.69 8.52 0.42
C ALA A 38 4.04 9.41 -0.67
N LEU A 39 4.07 8.98 -1.93
CA LEU A 39 3.36 9.65 -3.02
C LEU A 39 1.85 9.65 -2.79
N PHE A 40 1.29 8.52 -2.36
CA PHE A 40 -0.11 8.38 -2.04
C PHE A 40 -0.53 9.34 -0.91
N SER A 41 0.26 9.41 0.16
CA SER A 41 0.04 10.35 1.27
C SER A 41 0.02 11.81 0.79
N LYS A 42 0.95 12.21 -0.08
CA LYS A 42 0.96 13.55 -0.69
C LYS A 42 -0.28 13.81 -1.53
N ALA A 43 -0.71 12.83 -2.32
CA ALA A 43 -1.92 12.96 -3.14
C ALA A 43 -3.16 13.13 -2.27
N ILE A 44 -3.30 12.38 -1.18
CA ILE A 44 -4.39 12.53 -0.22
C ILE A 44 -4.40 13.93 0.38
N GLN A 45 -3.27 14.41 0.87
CA GLN A 45 -3.17 15.75 1.47
C GLN A 45 -3.56 16.83 0.46
N ALA A 46 -3.04 16.75 -0.77
CA ALA A 46 -3.40 17.68 -1.84
C ALA A 46 -4.88 17.60 -2.21
N ALA A 47 -5.44 16.40 -2.29
CA ALA A 47 -6.86 16.20 -2.58
C ALA A 47 -7.75 16.85 -1.54
N ARG A 48 -7.45 16.67 -0.25
CA ARG A 48 -8.18 17.32 0.85
C ARG A 48 -8.11 18.84 0.77
N VAL A 49 -6.89 19.40 0.57
CA VAL A 49 -6.71 20.85 0.46
C VAL A 49 -7.47 21.41 -0.73
N ASN A 50 -7.40 20.78 -1.89
CA ASN A 50 -8.04 21.26 -3.12
C ASN A 50 -9.57 21.16 -3.06
N SER A 51 -10.11 20.14 -2.36
CA SER A 51 -11.56 19.97 -2.19
C SER A 51 -12.13 20.67 -0.97
N GLY A 52 -11.29 21.19 -0.07
CA GLY A 52 -11.71 21.78 1.21
C GLY A 52 -12.16 20.73 2.25
N GLU A 53 -11.81 19.47 2.05
CA GLU A 53 -12.28 18.37 2.89
C GLU A 53 -11.29 18.04 4.01
N VAL A 54 -11.81 17.63 5.17
CA VAL A 54 -11.00 17.31 6.34
C VAL A 54 -10.47 15.87 6.33
N ALA A 55 -11.16 14.97 5.67
CA ALA A 55 -10.84 13.53 5.62
C ALA A 55 -11.00 12.98 4.20
N THR A 56 -10.21 11.95 3.87
CA THR A 56 -10.20 11.37 2.52
C THR A 56 -11.52 10.72 2.15
N ARG A 57 -12.28 10.21 3.11
CA ARG A 57 -13.61 9.64 2.86
C ARG A 57 -14.58 10.60 2.15
N TYR A 58 -14.47 11.90 2.41
CA TYR A 58 -15.31 12.89 1.72
C TYR A 58 -14.88 13.12 0.27
N VAL A 59 -13.60 12.88 -0.02
CA VAL A 59 -13.07 12.91 -1.39
C VAL A 59 -13.43 11.64 -2.16
N THR A 60 -13.30 10.47 -1.52
CA THR A 60 -13.51 9.16 -2.17
C THR A 60 -14.96 8.70 -2.15
N GLY A 61 -15.77 9.21 -1.22
CA GLY A 61 -17.11 8.70 -0.92
C GLY A 61 -17.12 7.33 -0.25
N SER A 62 -15.95 6.86 0.23
CA SER A 62 -15.77 5.57 0.88
C SER A 62 -15.35 5.73 2.33
N THR A 63 -15.85 4.84 3.19
CA THR A 63 -15.49 4.80 4.62
C THR A 63 -14.52 3.69 4.96
N GLY A 64 -14.00 2.98 3.97
CA GLY A 64 -13.06 1.88 4.21
C GLY A 64 -12.78 1.08 2.94
N THR A 65 -12.01 1.67 2.04
CA THR A 65 -11.58 0.98 0.80
C THR A 65 -10.91 -0.34 1.11
N ALA A 66 -10.12 -0.41 2.18
CA ALA A 66 -9.46 -1.64 2.60
C ALA A 66 -10.43 -2.72 3.09
N SER A 67 -11.63 -2.38 3.57
CA SER A 67 -12.56 -3.36 4.15
C SER A 67 -12.92 -4.48 3.17
N LEU A 68 -13.15 -4.15 1.91
CA LEU A 68 -13.46 -5.12 0.86
C LEU A 68 -12.28 -6.03 0.50
N CYS A 69 -11.06 -5.59 0.75
CA CYS A 69 -9.86 -6.40 0.58
C CYS A 69 -9.58 -7.26 1.81
N VAL A 70 -9.76 -6.69 3.00
CA VAL A 70 -9.53 -7.37 4.28
C VAL A 70 -10.54 -8.51 4.52
N SER A 71 -11.78 -8.36 4.04
CA SER A 71 -12.83 -9.38 4.18
C SER A 71 -12.61 -10.64 3.33
N LEU A 72 -11.72 -10.59 2.35
CA LEU A 72 -11.38 -11.77 1.54
C LEU A 72 -10.61 -12.83 2.36
N PRO A 73 -10.73 -14.12 2.01
CA PRO A 73 -9.95 -15.18 2.65
C PRO A 73 -8.44 -14.89 2.65
N SER A 74 -7.71 -15.38 3.64
CA SER A 74 -6.26 -15.09 3.80
C SER A 74 -5.40 -15.61 2.66
N ASP A 75 -5.84 -16.65 1.98
CA ASP A 75 -5.22 -17.26 0.81
C ASP A 75 -5.64 -16.63 -0.53
N ALA A 76 -6.60 -15.69 -0.51
CA ALA A 76 -7.01 -14.99 -1.71
C ALA A 76 -5.86 -14.14 -2.28
N ASP A 77 -5.58 -14.35 -3.56
CA ASP A 77 -4.59 -13.56 -4.29
C ASP A 77 -5.17 -12.17 -4.61
N LEU A 78 -4.68 -11.15 -3.91
CA LEU A 78 -5.11 -9.77 -4.16
C LEU A 78 -4.58 -9.21 -5.50
N SER A 79 -3.61 -9.84 -6.15
CA SER A 79 -3.16 -9.44 -7.49
C SER A 79 -4.12 -9.92 -8.58
N ASP A 80 -4.89 -10.96 -8.32
CA ASP A 80 -5.92 -11.45 -9.23
C ASP A 80 -7.18 -10.56 -9.15
N LYS A 81 -7.41 -9.81 -10.21
CA LYS A 81 -8.54 -8.89 -10.29
C LYS A 81 -9.91 -9.56 -10.39
N VAL A 82 -9.96 -10.85 -10.72
CA VAL A 82 -11.20 -11.62 -10.74
C VAL A 82 -11.53 -12.11 -9.34
N VAL A 83 -10.56 -12.69 -8.65
CA VAL A 83 -10.69 -13.17 -7.26
C VAL A 83 -10.99 -12.01 -6.30
N ALA A 84 -10.32 -10.87 -6.49
CA ALA A 84 -10.46 -9.69 -5.65
C ALA A 84 -11.25 -8.55 -6.33
N ALA A 85 -12.25 -8.86 -7.14
CA ALA A 85 -12.95 -7.87 -7.98
C ALA A 85 -13.51 -6.67 -7.20
N ASN A 86 -14.20 -6.91 -6.08
CA ASN A 86 -14.78 -5.83 -5.26
C ASN A 86 -13.69 -4.98 -4.58
N CYS A 87 -12.61 -5.61 -4.11
CA CYS A 87 -11.45 -4.93 -3.57
C CYS A 87 -10.83 -3.99 -4.62
N TRP A 88 -10.60 -4.50 -5.84
CA TRP A 88 -10.04 -3.71 -6.95
C TRP A 88 -10.95 -2.57 -7.39
N THR A 89 -12.25 -2.81 -7.47
CA THR A 89 -13.22 -1.76 -7.85
C THR A 89 -13.19 -0.62 -6.83
N SER A 90 -13.25 -0.93 -5.54
CA SER A 90 -13.18 0.08 -4.48
C SER A 90 -11.85 0.84 -4.51
N TYR A 91 -10.75 0.12 -4.62
CA TYR A 91 -9.42 0.71 -4.69
C TYR A 91 -9.24 1.63 -5.90
N THR A 92 -9.64 1.18 -7.08
CA THR A 92 -9.53 1.98 -8.32
C THR A 92 -10.38 3.24 -8.25
N ASN A 93 -11.60 3.14 -7.69
CA ASN A 93 -12.47 4.30 -7.50
C ASN A 93 -11.83 5.33 -6.54
N ALA A 94 -11.26 4.87 -5.43
CA ALA A 94 -10.56 5.74 -4.50
C ALA A 94 -9.34 6.43 -5.16
N LEU A 95 -8.51 5.69 -5.90
CA LEU A 95 -7.37 6.26 -6.62
C LEU A 95 -7.79 7.30 -7.67
N ASN A 96 -8.88 7.02 -8.40
CA ASN A 96 -9.42 7.95 -9.39
C ASN A 96 -9.91 9.25 -8.75
N ALA A 97 -10.68 9.16 -7.66
CA ALA A 97 -11.18 10.31 -6.93
C ALA A 97 -10.02 11.18 -6.38
N ILE A 98 -9.07 10.55 -5.69
CA ILE A 98 -7.91 11.23 -5.13
C ILE A 98 -7.06 11.86 -6.24
N SER A 99 -6.79 11.13 -7.34
CA SER A 99 -6.00 11.68 -8.46
C SER A 99 -6.67 12.88 -9.11
N THR A 100 -8.00 12.86 -9.21
CA THR A 100 -8.77 13.97 -9.79
C THR A 100 -8.74 15.19 -8.87
N ALA A 101 -8.98 15.00 -7.57
CA ALA A 101 -9.00 16.09 -6.61
C ALA A 101 -7.61 16.67 -6.35
N SER A 102 -6.56 15.85 -6.36
CA SER A 102 -5.20 16.28 -6.04
C SER A 102 -4.42 16.86 -7.22
N ASN A 103 -4.82 16.57 -8.46
CA ASN A 103 -4.01 16.73 -9.69
C ASN A 103 -2.70 15.92 -9.67
N ILE A 104 -2.56 14.94 -8.79
CA ILE A 104 -1.42 14.01 -8.73
C ILE A 104 -1.89 12.65 -9.25
N ASN A 105 -1.26 12.15 -10.32
CA ASN A 105 -1.66 10.87 -10.90
C ASN A 105 -1.14 9.68 -10.09
N ILE A 106 -2.05 9.04 -9.35
CA ILE A 106 -1.80 7.81 -8.60
C ILE A 106 -2.66 6.62 -9.09
N ARG A 107 -3.35 6.76 -10.23
CA ARG A 107 -4.35 5.79 -10.72
C ARG A 107 -3.83 4.37 -10.91
N ASN A 108 -2.53 4.23 -11.15
CA ASN A 108 -1.90 2.93 -11.44
C ASN A 108 -1.00 2.45 -10.29
N LEU A 109 -1.12 3.00 -9.10
CA LEU A 109 -0.34 2.55 -7.96
C LEU A 109 -0.72 1.12 -7.59
N VAL A 110 0.27 0.24 -7.63
CA VAL A 110 0.21 -1.13 -7.13
C VAL A 110 1.52 -1.49 -6.46
N ASP A 111 1.45 -2.38 -5.49
CA ASP A 111 2.63 -2.85 -4.82
C ASP A 111 3.55 -3.70 -5.75
N PRO A 112 4.76 -4.09 -5.32
CA PRO A 112 5.68 -4.87 -6.16
C PRO A 112 5.16 -6.24 -6.60
N TRP A 113 4.11 -6.74 -5.97
CA TRP A 113 3.45 -8.01 -6.31
C TRP A 113 2.15 -7.81 -7.11
N GLY A 114 1.88 -6.57 -7.58
CA GLY A 114 0.70 -6.25 -8.38
C GLY A 114 -0.60 -6.15 -7.58
N ARG A 115 -0.54 -6.00 -6.25
CA ARG A 115 -1.71 -5.91 -5.38
C ARG A 115 -2.08 -4.45 -5.08
N PRO A 116 -3.34 -4.14 -4.71
CA PRO A 116 -3.71 -2.83 -4.20
C PRO A 116 -2.94 -2.49 -2.93
N TYR A 117 -2.68 -1.21 -2.70
CA TYR A 117 -2.23 -0.74 -1.39
C TYR A 117 -3.39 -0.71 -0.40
N PHE A 118 -3.05 -0.87 0.89
CA PHE A 118 -3.99 -0.68 1.98
C PHE A 118 -4.34 0.80 2.12
N ILE A 119 -5.63 1.12 2.16
CA ILE A 119 -6.14 2.45 2.48
C ILE A 119 -7.37 2.31 3.38
N ASP A 120 -7.28 2.90 4.55
CA ASP A 120 -8.38 3.05 5.50
C ASP A 120 -8.62 4.54 5.70
N GLU A 121 -9.76 5.01 5.21
CA GLU A 121 -10.14 6.42 5.18
C GLU A 121 -10.83 6.87 6.46
N ASN A 122 -10.92 6.01 7.47
CA ASN A 122 -11.75 6.30 8.65
C ASN A 122 -11.17 5.85 10.00
N GLU A 123 -9.89 5.76 10.14
CA GLU A 123 -9.29 5.36 11.41
C GLU A 123 -9.62 6.36 12.53
N LYS A 124 -10.32 5.90 13.57
CA LYS A 124 -10.72 6.68 14.75
C LYS A 124 -11.73 7.80 14.53
N GLU A 125 -12.65 7.67 13.61
CA GLU A 125 -13.68 8.66 13.33
C GLU A 125 -14.84 8.74 14.35
N GLY A 126 -14.89 7.89 15.33
CA GLY A 126 -16.12 7.65 16.10
C GLY A 126 -16.51 8.70 17.11
N VAL A 127 -15.68 9.69 17.51
CA VAL A 127 -16.01 10.46 18.73
C VAL A 127 -15.82 11.97 18.64
N THR A 128 -14.89 12.46 17.86
CA THR A 128 -14.75 13.91 17.61
C THR A 128 -13.79 14.12 16.47
N PHE A 129 -14.13 14.96 15.51
CA PHE A 129 -13.23 15.39 14.42
C PHE A 129 -11.98 16.11 14.96
N CYS A 130 -11.98 16.48 16.22
CA CYS A 130 -10.89 17.07 16.94
C CYS A 130 -10.12 15.99 17.70
N GLY A 131 -8.98 15.57 17.21
CA GLY A 131 -8.11 14.76 18.02
C GLY A 131 -7.27 13.75 17.24
N ASN A 132 -7.66 12.56 16.98
CA ASN A 132 -6.79 11.51 16.46
C ASN A 132 -7.27 10.88 15.15
N GLY A 133 -8.20 11.51 14.45
CA GLY A 133 -8.68 11.05 13.16
C GLY A 133 -7.57 11.09 12.11
N ARG A 134 -7.44 10.01 11.34
CA ARG A 134 -6.42 9.87 10.31
C ARG A 134 -6.84 8.88 9.25
N ASP A 135 -6.30 9.01 8.07
CA ASP A 135 -6.28 7.91 7.12
C ASP A 135 -5.02 7.05 7.37
N VAL A 136 -5.14 5.78 7.13
CA VAL A 136 -4.02 4.84 7.25
C VAL A 136 -3.69 4.24 5.90
N LEU A 137 -2.43 4.35 5.52
CA LEU A 137 -1.89 3.79 4.29
C LEU A 137 -0.82 2.75 4.59
N GLY A 138 -0.65 1.79 3.67
CA GLY A 138 0.42 0.81 3.77
C GLY A 138 0.32 -0.26 2.69
N ALA A 139 1.14 -1.30 2.83
CA ALA A 139 1.03 -2.50 2.01
C ALA A 139 0.42 -3.64 2.84
N TYR A 140 -0.33 -4.54 2.20
CA TYR A 140 -0.81 -5.75 2.86
C TYR A 140 0.36 -6.66 3.24
N PRO A 141 0.31 -7.35 4.40
CA PRO A 141 1.37 -8.27 4.81
C PRO A 141 1.54 -9.45 3.84
N LEU A 142 2.67 -10.12 3.92
CA LEU A 142 2.96 -11.38 3.25
C LEU A 142 3.52 -12.38 4.28
N PRO A 143 2.85 -13.52 4.52
CA PRO A 143 1.51 -13.86 4.03
C PRO A 143 0.44 -12.93 4.63
N ARG A 144 -0.67 -12.77 3.90
CA ARG A 144 -1.82 -12.03 4.41
C ARG A 144 -2.55 -12.87 5.46
N THR A 145 -2.92 -12.27 6.57
CA THR A 145 -3.79 -12.90 7.58
C THR A 145 -5.24 -12.49 7.34
N GLN A 146 -6.17 -13.43 7.49
CA GLN A 146 -7.60 -13.16 7.32
C GLN A 146 -8.08 -12.09 8.30
N SER A 147 -8.92 -11.18 7.84
CA SER A 147 -9.47 -10.08 8.63
C SER A 147 -8.42 -9.17 9.30
N SER A 148 -7.21 -9.14 8.74
CA SER A 148 -6.14 -8.33 9.29
C SER A 148 -6.17 -6.92 8.73
N TRP A 149 -6.39 -5.94 9.59
CA TRP A 149 -6.18 -4.51 9.34
C TRP A 149 -4.71 -4.11 9.49
N ALA A 150 -3.83 -5.08 9.73
CA ALA A 150 -2.40 -4.83 9.86
C ALA A 150 -1.76 -4.51 8.49
N GLN A 151 -0.84 -3.59 8.49
CA GLN A 151 0.00 -3.29 7.36
C GLN A 151 1.36 -4.00 7.50
N MET A 152 2.02 -4.23 6.38
CA MET A 152 3.39 -4.74 6.37
C MET A 152 4.31 -3.82 7.19
N SER A 153 5.13 -4.40 8.05
CA SER A 153 6.04 -3.66 8.92
C SER A 153 6.88 -2.63 8.14
N GLY A 154 6.94 -1.41 8.64
CA GLY A 154 7.71 -0.32 8.03
C GLY A 154 7.10 0.27 6.74
N THR A 155 5.84 -0.03 6.43
CA THR A 155 5.13 0.56 5.27
C THR A 155 3.97 1.47 5.67
N ARG A 156 3.54 1.42 6.94
CA ARG A 156 2.43 2.22 7.44
C ARG A 156 2.77 3.72 7.44
N ILE A 157 1.86 4.51 6.89
CA ILE A 157 1.83 5.97 7.02
C ILE A 157 0.46 6.38 7.54
N ASP A 158 0.44 7.15 8.61
CA ASP A 158 -0.75 7.80 9.13
C ASP A 158 -0.83 9.22 8.54
N VAL A 159 -1.94 9.55 7.90
CA VAL A 159 -2.20 10.88 7.34
C VAL A 159 -3.24 11.58 8.22
N PRO A 160 -2.81 12.45 9.15
CA PRO A 160 -3.73 13.12 10.07
C PRO A 160 -4.79 13.93 9.34
N TYR A 161 -5.98 14.06 9.92
CA TYR A 161 -6.99 14.94 9.38
C TYR A 161 -6.57 16.40 9.51
N VAL A 162 -7.01 17.22 8.56
CA VAL A 162 -6.87 18.66 8.67
C VAL A 162 -7.98 19.14 9.60
N THR A 163 -7.64 19.41 10.84
CA THR A 163 -8.59 19.95 11.84
C THR A 163 -8.64 21.46 11.68
N ALA A 164 -9.58 21.97 10.89
CA ALA A 164 -9.92 23.37 10.93
C ALA A 164 -10.74 23.61 12.21
N GLY A 165 -10.15 24.30 13.18
CA GLY A 165 -10.89 24.86 14.29
C GLY A 165 -11.10 23.98 15.54
N CYS A 166 -10.13 23.12 15.89
CA CYS A 166 -10.08 22.54 17.23
C CYS A 166 -9.14 23.27 18.17
#